data_d5143e4491d7d05317485777306a8ee3
#
_entry.id   d5143e4491d7d05317485777306a8ee3
#
_cell.length_a   1.000
_cell.length_b   1.000
_cell.length_c   1.000
_cell.angle_alpha   90.00
_cell.angle_beta   90.00
_cell.angle_gamma   90.00
#
_symmetry.space_group_name_H-M   'P 1'
#
loop_
_entity.id
_entity.type
_entity.pdbx_description
1 polymer ?
#
loop_
_entity_poly.entity_id
_entity_poly.type
_entity_poly.pdbx_seq_one_letter_code
_entity_poly.pdbx_strand_id
1 'polypeptide(L)'
;MSRIGRMPITVPANVTVTIADGNVVTVKGPLGTLTEKFNSRMMIKLEGNELTVTRPTDEKEDRSVHGLTRALLNNMVVGVSQGYSKTLEIIGVGYKAAKVGKTVELYLGHSLMSNGKPQEKFCIVEPEGITLEVAEKAVPITITVKGIDKQAVGQMAAVIRGKRPPEPYHGKGVKYADERIRRKAGKTGK
;
A
#
# COMPACT_ATOMS: atom_id res chain seq x y z
N MET A 1 -6.92 25.22 11.16
CA MET A 1 -7.71 24.07 11.67
C MET A 1 -7.54 22.90 10.72
N SER A 2 -7.42 21.64 11.24
CA SER A 2 -7.37 20.46 10.36
C SER A 2 -8.77 20.15 9.82
N ARG A 3 -8.97 20.33 8.53
CA ARG A 3 -10.26 20.02 7.87
C ARG A 3 -10.51 18.51 7.90
N ILE A 4 -9.47 17.69 7.74
CA ILE A 4 -9.52 16.22 7.73
C ILE A 4 -9.83 15.68 9.13
N GLY A 5 -9.16 16.15 10.18
CA GLY A 5 -9.32 15.63 11.54
C GLY A 5 -10.74 15.75 12.10
N ARG A 6 -11.51 16.76 11.67
CA ARG A 6 -12.89 17.00 12.12
C ARG A 6 -13.94 16.13 11.43
N MET A 7 -13.60 15.51 10.30
CA MET A 7 -14.57 14.72 9.57
C MET A 7 -14.83 13.41 10.32
N PRO A 8 -16.08 13.08 10.66
CA PRO A 8 -16.40 11.80 11.23
C PRO A 8 -16.04 10.65 10.28
N ILE A 9 -15.83 9.47 10.82
CA ILE A 9 -15.57 8.25 10.05
C ILE A 9 -16.82 7.38 10.22
N THR A 10 -17.52 7.12 9.13
CA THR A 10 -18.66 6.22 9.13
C THR A 10 -18.15 4.78 9.19
N VAL A 11 -18.56 4.04 10.23
CA VAL A 11 -18.24 2.63 10.41
C VAL A 11 -19.35 1.80 9.76
N PRO A 12 -19.03 0.98 8.73
CA PRO A 12 -20.02 0.10 8.11
C PRO A 12 -20.55 -0.93 9.10
N ALA A 13 -21.79 -1.41 8.92
CA ALA A 13 -22.43 -2.37 9.81
C ALA A 13 -21.69 -3.72 9.97
N ASN A 14 -20.83 -4.05 9.00
CA ASN A 14 -20.00 -5.27 9.00
C ASN A 14 -18.64 -5.07 9.68
N VAL A 15 -18.37 -3.90 10.26
CA VAL A 15 -17.12 -3.57 10.93
C VAL A 15 -17.39 -3.27 12.41
N THR A 16 -16.59 -3.88 13.27
CA THR A 16 -16.63 -3.63 14.72
C THR A 16 -15.37 -2.89 15.14
N VAL A 17 -15.53 -1.81 15.88
CA VAL A 17 -14.42 -1.01 16.43
C VAL A 17 -14.42 -1.14 17.94
N THR A 18 -13.31 -1.54 18.52
CA THR A 18 -13.10 -1.62 19.96
C THR A 18 -11.97 -0.68 20.36
N ILE A 19 -12.18 0.15 21.34
CA ILE A 19 -11.21 1.10 21.88
C ILE A 19 -10.84 0.62 23.27
N ALA A 20 -9.55 0.25 23.46
CA ALA A 20 -9.01 -0.16 24.74
C ALA A 20 -8.22 1.00 25.39
N ASP A 21 -7.87 0.83 26.67
CA ASP A 21 -7.09 1.80 27.42
C ASP A 21 -5.76 2.12 26.73
N GLY A 22 -5.35 3.39 26.82
CA GLY A 22 -4.11 3.86 26.17
C GLY A 22 -4.24 4.11 24.66
N ASN A 23 -5.49 4.31 24.16
CA ASN A 23 -5.80 4.53 22.74
C ASN A 23 -5.33 3.39 21.81
N VAL A 24 -5.42 2.16 22.27
CA VAL A 24 -5.28 0.99 21.41
C VAL A 24 -6.62 0.71 20.75
N VAL A 25 -6.67 0.87 19.44
CA VAL A 25 -7.90 0.65 18.66
C VAL A 25 -7.78 -0.62 17.85
N THR A 26 -8.74 -1.52 18.03
CA THR A 26 -8.89 -2.75 17.25
C THR A 26 -10.09 -2.62 16.34
N VAL A 27 -9.88 -2.77 15.05
CA VAL A 27 -10.93 -2.74 14.02
C VAL A 27 -11.03 -4.12 13.39
N LYS A 28 -12.18 -4.75 13.52
CA LYS A 28 -12.48 -6.08 12.99
C LYS A 28 -13.52 -5.98 11.88
N GLY A 29 -13.25 -6.58 10.75
CA GLY A 29 -14.14 -6.62 9.60
C GLY A 29 -14.11 -7.95 8.86
N PRO A 30 -14.79 -8.06 7.72
CA PRO A 30 -14.90 -9.31 6.94
C PRO A 30 -13.57 -9.80 6.40
N LEU A 31 -12.61 -8.89 6.10
CA LEU A 31 -11.30 -9.25 5.53
C LEU A 31 -10.23 -9.55 6.59
N GLY A 32 -10.47 -9.17 7.85
CA GLY A 32 -9.52 -9.43 8.93
C GLY A 32 -9.65 -8.44 10.09
N THR A 33 -8.62 -8.40 10.91
CA THR A 33 -8.53 -7.54 12.09
C THR A 33 -7.23 -6.75 12.05
N LEU A 34 -7.32 -5.46 12.32
CA LEU A 34 -6.17 -4.58 12.50
C LEU A 34 -6.19 -3.97 13.90
N THR A 35 -5.04 -3.90 14.53
CA THR A 35 -4.87 -3.29 15.86
C THR A 35 -3.73 -2.29 15.79
N GLU A 36 -3.97 -1.06 16.22
CA GLU A 36 -2.96 0.00 16.23
C GLU A 36 -3.08 0.85 17.49
N LYS A 37 -1.94 1.32 17.99
CA LYS A 37 -1.86 2.21 19.15
C LYS A 37 -1.71 3.65 18.67
N PHE A 38 -2.65 4.49 19.07
CA PHE A 38 -2.65 5.91 18.73
C PHE A 38 -2.10 6.77 19.88
N ASN A 39 -1.79 8.03 19.57
CA ASN A 39 -1.30 8.97 20.56
C ASN A 39 -2.33 9.17 21.68
N SER A 40 -1.89 9.05 22.94
CA SER A 40 -2.73 9.16 24.13
C SER A 40 -3.37 10.53 24.34
N ARG A 41 -2.82 11.59 23.71
CA ARG A 41 -3.40 12.94 23.77
C ARG A 41 -4.73 13.04 22.99
N MET A 42 -4.94 12.20 21.98
CA MET A 42 -6.15 12.25 21.17
C MET A 42 -7.29 11.52 21.89
N MET A 43 -8.48 12.10 21.85
CA MET A 43 -9.69 11.46 22.35
C MET A 43 -10.43 10.84 21.17
N ILE A 44 -10.55 9.51 21.19
CA ILE A 44 -11.23 8.73 20.17
C ILE A 44 -12.55 8.24 20.77
N LYS A 45 -13.68 8.58 20.12
CA LYS A 45 -15.02 8.19 20.57
C LYS A 45 -15.77 7.53 19.43
N LEU A 46 -16.50 6.47 19.78
CA LEU A 46 -17.45 5.81 18.90
C LEU A 46 -18.86 6.11 19.40
N GLU A 47 -19.64 6.81 18.60
CA GLU A 47 -21.03 7.15 18.88
C GLU A 47 -21.94 6.52 17.81
N GLY A 48 -22.57 5.40 18.15
CA GLY A 48 -23.31 4.61 17.18
C GLY A 48 -22.40 4.10 16.05
N ASN A 49 -22.63 4.56 14.84
CA ASN A 49 -21.85 4.18 13.64
C ASN A 49 -20.82 5.25 13.22
N GLU A 50 -20.60 6.27 14.04
CA GLU A 50 -19.65 7.32 13.75
C GLU A 50 -18.48 7.30 14.72
N LEU A 51 -17.26 7.21 14.16
CA LEU A 51 -16.01 7.30 14.91
C LEU A 51 -15.46 8.71 14.77
N THR A 52 -15.31 9.40 15.88
CA THR A 52 -14.84 10.78 15.96
C THR A 52 -13.50 10.86 16.71
N VAL A 53 -12.65 11.77 16.28
CA VAL A 53 -11.37 12.07 16.93
C VAL A 53 -11.40 13.53 17.36
N THR A 54 -11.10 13.79 18.62
CA THR A 54 -11.00 15.15 19.17
C THR A 54 -9.62 15.38 19.75
N ARG A 55 -9.16 16.63 19.76
CA ARG A 55 -7.88 17.04 20.31
C ARG A 55 -8.07 17.94 21.53
N PRO A 56 -7.13 17.93 22.50
CA PRO A 56 -7.25 18.76 23.71
C PRO A 56 -6.95 20.24 23.44
N THR A 57 -5.97 20.53 22.57
CA THR A 57 -5.53 21.91 22.31
C THR A 57 -5.42 22.23 20.82
N ASP A 58 -5.27 23.52 20.47
CA ASP A 58 -5.04 24.01 19.11
C ASP A 58 -3.55 24.21 18.78
N GLU A 59 -2.67 23.63 19.57
CA GLU A 59 -1.23 23.64 19.33
C GLU A 59 -0.85 22.95 18.02
N LYS A 60 0.31 23.29 17.47
CA LYS A 60 0.78 22.78 16.18
C LYS A 60 0.90 21.26 16.19
N GLU A 61 1.40 20.67 17.28
CA GLU A 61 1.55 19.23 17.44
C GLU A 61 0.19 18.52 17.44
N ASP A 62 -0.74 18.96 18.29
CA ASP A 62 -2.06 18.35 18.42
C ASP A 62 -2.85 18.44 17.11
N ARG A 63 -2.69 19.53 16.33
CA ARG A 63 -3.29 19.67 15.01
C ARG A 63 -2.74 18.68 14.01
N SER A 64 -1.44 18.40 14.04
CA SER A 64 -0.79 17.44 13.13
C SER A 64 -1.22 16.01 13.45
N VAL A 65 -1.14 15.63 14.72
CA VAL A 65 -1.51 14.28 15.20
C VAL A 65 -3.01 14.01 15.02
N HIS A 66 -3.88 15.02 15.22
CA HIS A 66 -5.32 14.89 15.01
C HIS A 66 -5.66 14.44 13.60
N GLY A 67 -5.10 15.10 12.58
CA GLY A 67 -5.32 14.69 11.18
C GLY A 67 -4.75 13.33 10.83
N LEU A 68 -3.56 13.01 11.36
CA LEU A 68 -2.90 11.72 11.19
C LEU A 68 -3.75 10.59 11.80
N THR A 69 -4.14 10.72 13.06
CA THR A 69 -4.95 9.72 13.77
C THR A 69 -6.25 9.42 13.03
N ARG A 70 -6.96 10.47 12.61
CA ARG A 70 -8.20 10.29 11.82
C ARG A 70 -7.94 9.57 10.50
N ALA A 71 -6.89 9.93 9.79
CA ALA A 71 -6.55 9.30 8.51
C ALA A 71 -6.18 7.82 8.66
N LEU A 72 -5.40 7.46 9.68
CA LEU A 72 -5.03 6.08 9.97
C LEU A 72 -6.26 5.24 10.39
N LEU A 73 -7.10 5.75 11.29
CA LEU A 73 -8.36 5.09 11.67
C LEU A 73 -9.26 4.84 10.45
N ASN A 74 -9.42 5.82 9.59
CA ASN A 74 -10.19 5.65 8.37
C ASN A 74 -9.56 4.59 7.44
N ASN A 75 -8.22 4.55 7.35
CA ASN A 75 -7.54 3.52 6.57
C ASN A 75 -7.80 2.12 7.16
N MET A 76 -7.81 1.96 8.49
CA MET A 76 -8.14 0.68 9.13
C MET A 76 -9.57 0.24 8.80
N VAL A 77 -10.56 1.13 8.94
CA VAL A 77 -11.97 0.82 8.65
C VAL A 77 -12.17 0.41 7.20
N VAL A 78 -11.62 1.15 6.25
CA VAL A 78 -11.69 0.82 4.83
C VAL A 78 -10.90 -0.47 4.53
N GLY A 79 -9.73 -0.65 5.15
CA GLY A 79 -8.89 -1.82 4.94
C GLY A 79 -9.56 -3.13 5.33
N VAL A 80 -10.21 -3.18 6.50
CA VAL A 80 -10.89 -4.41 6.95
C VAL A 80 -12.23 -4.64 6.26
N SER A 81 -12.85 -3.61 5.67
CA SER A 81 -14.13 -3.71 4.97
C SER A 81 -13.99 -4.01 3.48
N GLN A 82 -13.13 -3.31 2.78
CA GLN A 82 -12.97 -3.37 1.31
C GLN A 82 -11.59 -3.89 0.88
N GLY A 83 -10.58 -3.74 1.75
CA GLY A 83 -9.19 -4.00 1.41
C GLY A 83 -8.55 -2.89 0.59
N TYR A 84 -7.25 -3.01 0.38
CA TYR A 84 -6.47 -2.15 -0.49
C TYR A 84 -5.79 -2.96 -1.58
N SER A 85 -5.70 -2.36 -2.75
CA SER A 85 -4.95 -2.92 -3.87
C SER A 85 -4.10 -1.85 -4.54
N LYS A 86 -2.89 -2.23 -4.97
CA LYS A 86 -2.02 -1.41 -5.82
C LYS A 86 -1.55 -2.26 -6.99
N THR A 87 -1.78 -1.77 -8.20
CA THR A 87 -1.37 -2.45 -9.44
C THR A 87 -0.11 -1.81 -9.98
N LEU A 88 0.84 -2.66 -10.35
CA LEU A 88 2.10 -2.32 -10.97
C LEU A 88 2.14 -2.92 -12.38
N GLU A 89 2.74 -2.21 -13.31
CA GLU A 89 2.98 -2.63 -14.69
C GLU A 89 4.46 -2.84 -14.94
N ILE A 90 4.81 -3.95 -15.57
CA ILE A 90 6.16 -4.27 -16.01
C ILE A 90 6.25 -4.02 -17.50
N ILE A 91 7.12 -3.09 -17.89
CA ILE A 91 7.33 -2.70 -19.27
C ILE A 91 8.77 -2.99 -19.66
N GLY A 92 8.97 -3.77 -20.71
CA GLY A 92 10.29 -4.06 -21.27
C GLY A 92 10.30 -5.34 -22.10
N VAL A 93 11.07 -5.33 -23.18
CA VAL A 93 11.24 -6.52 -24.02
C VAL A 93 12.00 -7.59 -23.24
N GLY A 94 11.44 -8.80 -23.17
CA GLY A 94 12.01 -9.92 -22.44
C GLY A 94 11.84 -9.85 -20.92
N TYR A 95 11.14 -8.84 -20.38
CA TYR A 95 10.80 -8.81 -18.97
C TYR A 95 9.65 -9.79 -18.67
N LYS A 96 9.75 -10.47 -17.53
CA LYS A 96 8.76 -11.45 -17.08
C LYS A 96 8.60 -11.34 -15.57
N ALA A 97 7.45 -11.77 -15.08
CA ALA A 97 7.19 -12.03 -13.68
C ALA A 97 6.47 -13.37 -13.58
N ALA A 98 6.88 -14.20 -12.67
CA ALA A 98 6.24 -15.49 -12.42
C ALA A 98 5.96 -15.66 -10.92
N LYS A 99 4.80 -16.19 -10.57
CA LYS A 99 4.47 -16.52 -9.20
C LYS A 99 4.74 -18.00 -8.94
N VAL A 100 5.65 -18.29 -8.01
CA VAL A 100 5.99 -19.66 -7.57
C VAL A 100 5.64 -19.79 -6.08
N GLY A 101 4.48 -20.35 -5.80
CA GLY A 101 3.95 -20.45 -4.43
C GLY A 101 3.71 -19.06 -3.82
N LYS A 102 4.40 -18.74 -2.71
CA LYS A 102 4.35 -17.43 -2.05
C LYS A 102 5.43 -16.45 -2.53
N THR A 103 6.20 -16.81 -3.56
CA THR A 103 7.28 -15.97 -4.06
C THR A 103 6.97 -15.51 -5.47
N VAL A 104 7.19 -14.23 -5.74
CA VAL A 104 7.15 -13.64 -7.07
C VAL A 104 8.57 -13.45 -7.58
N GLU A 105 8.92 -14.13 -8.64
CA GLU A 105 10.20 -14.05 -9.34
C GLU A 105 10.12 -12.97 -10.43
N LEU A 106 11.03 -11.99 -10.38
CA LEU A 106 11.08 -10.87 -11.31
C LEU A 106 12.27 -11.00 -12.27
N TYR A 107 11.99 -11.15 -13.55
CA TYR A 107 12.97 -11.20 -14.63
C TYR A 107 12.98 -9.83 -15.32
N LEU A 108 13.84 -8.93 -14.85
CA LEU A 108 13.86 -7.53 -15.26
C LEU A 108 15.12 -7.16 -16.08
N GLY A 109 15.68 -8.11 -16.84
CA GLY A 109 16.87 -7.89 -17.64
C GLY A 109 18.17 -7.76 -16.85
N HIS A 110 18.21 -8.33 -15.65
CA HIS A 110 19.41 -8.52 -14.84
C HIS A 110 20.01 -9.90 -15.10
N SER A 111 21.30 -10.06 -14.77
CA SER A 111 21.97 -11.37 -14.86
C SER A 111 21.25 -12.39 -14.00
N LEU A 112 21.02 -13.56 -14.58
CA LEU A 112 20.43 -14.70 -13.90
C LEU A 112 21.51 -15.49 -13.15
N MET A 113 21.10 -16.27 -12.16
CA MET A 113 21.96 -17.27 -11.54
C MET A 113 22.22 -18.45 -12.50
N SER A 114 23.19 -19.30 -12.17
CA SER A 114 23.56 -20.48 -12.97
C SER A 114 22.40 -21.45 -13.23
N ASN A 115 21.38 -21.47 -12.36
CA ASN A 115 20.16 -22.26 -12.49
C ASN A 115 19.07 -21.61 -13.37
N GLY A 116 19.37 -20.47 -14.04
CA GLY A 116 18.41 -19.74 -14.86
C GLY A 116 17.38 -18.91 -14.09
N LYS A 117 17.43 -18.90 -12.76
CA LYS A 117 16.53 -18.11 -11.91
C LYS A 117 17.05 -16.69 -11.67
N PRO A 118 16.19 -15.73 -11.35
CA PRO A 118 16.63 -14.40 -10.95
C PRO A 118 17.38 -14.48 -9.61
N GLN A 119 18.28 -13.51 -9.39
CA GLN A 119 18.98 -13.39 -8.12
C GLN A 119 17.95 -13.18 -6.97
N GLU A 120 18.26 -13.64 -5.77
CA GLU A 120 17.36 -13.57 -4.60
C GLU A 120 16.80 -12.17 -4.35
N LYS A 121 17.59 -11.13 -4.61
CA LYS A 121 17.16 -9.73 -4.48
C LYS A 121 15.98 -9.35 -5.39
N PHE A 122 15.69 -10.14 -6.44
CA PHE A 122 14.58 -9.97 -7.35
C PHE A 122 13.45 -10.99 -7.11
N CYS A 123 13.60 -11.84 -6.11
CA CYS A 123 12.57 -12.72 -5.61
C CYS A 123 11.86 -12.01 -4.44
N ILE A 124 10.55 -11.91 -4.50
CA ILE A 124 9.75 -11.21 -3.51
C ILE A 124 8.81 -12.22 -2.86
N VAL A 125 9.01 -12.42 -1.57
CA VAL A 125 8.16 -13.31 -0.76
C VAL A 125 6.96 -12.52 -0.26
N GLU A 126 5.77 -13.12 -0.31
CA GLU A 126 4.56 -12.56 0.28
C GLU A 126 4.69 -12.49 1.81
N PRO A 127 4.66 -11.30 2.43
CA PRO A 127 4.58 -11.19 3.88
C PRO A 127 3.17 -11.50 4.37
N GLU A 128 3.02 -11.71 5.66
CA GLU A 128 1.71 -11.92 6.28
C GLU A 128 0.76 -10.75 6.01
N GLY A 129 -0.49 -11.07 5.66
CA GLY A 129 -1.52 -10.08 5.36
C GLY A 129 -1.44 -9.41 3.99
N ILE A 130 -0.49 -9.81 3.13
CA ILE A 130 -0.38 -9.33 1.74
C ILE A 130 -0.47 -10.52 0.78
N THR A 131 -1.21 -10.31 -0.29
CA THR A 131 -1.30 -11.25 -1.43
C THR A 131 -0.79 -10.57 -2.68
N LEU A 132 0.08 -11.25 -3.43
CA LEU A 132 0.60 -10.82 -4.72
C LEU A 132 -0.07 -11.63 -5.83
N GLU A 133 -0.70 -10.96 -6.76
CA GLU A 133 -1.28 -11.59 -7.96
C GLU A 133 -0.47 -11.16 -9.18
N VAL A 134 -0.08 -12.10 -10.02
CA VAL A 134 0.69 -11.84 -11.24
C VAL A 134 -0.14 -12.26 -12.45
N ALA A 135 -0.41 -11.32 -13.35
CA ALA A 135 -1.03 -11.61 -14.64
C ALA A 135 0.06 -11.72 -15.72
N GLU A 136 0.67 -12.90 -15.80
CA GLU A 136 1.83 -13.17 -16.67
C GLU A 136 1.54 -12.99 -18.16
N LYS A 137 0.29 -13.29 -18.58
CA LYS A 137 -0.13 -13.21 -19.99
C LYS A 137 -0.67 -11.84 -20.39
N ALA A 138 -0.79 -10.92 -19.44
CA ALA A 138 -1.24 -9.55 -19.75
C ALA A 138 -0.15 -8.74 -20.47
N VAL A 139 -0.57 -7.82 -21.31
CA VAL A 139 0.33 -6.87 -21.99
C VAL A 139 -0.15 -5.45 -21.69
N PRO A 140 0.57 -4.70 -20.83
CA PRO A 140 1.77 -5.08 -20.07
C PRO A 140 1.51 -6.12 -18.96
N ILE A 141 2.57 -6.83 -18.53
CA ILE A 141 2.48 -7.74 -17.39
C ILE A 141 2.14 -6.94 -16.13
N THR A 142 1.16 -7.38 -15.38
CA THR A 142 0.71 -6.67 -14.17
C THR A 142 0.95 -7.49 -12.91
N ILE A 143 1.32 -6.77 -11.84
CA ILE A 143 1.41 -7.31 -10.49
C ILE A 143 0.44 -6.51 -9.62
N THR A 144 -0.53 -7.18 -9.02
CA THR A 144 -1.46 -6.55 -8.09
C THR A 144 -1.11 -6.96 -6.66
N VAL A 145 -0.82 -5.97 -5.84
CA VAL A 145 -0.56 -6.12 -4.41
C VAL A 145 -1.87 -5.87 -3.66
N LYS A 146 -2.36 -6.85 -2.92
CA LYS A 146 -3.61 -6.77 -2.14
C LYS A 146 -3.33 -6.99 -0.66
N GLY A 147 -4.10 -6.32 0.21
CA GLY A 147 -4.00 -6.49 1.65
C GLY A 147 -4.98 -5.61 2.41
N ILE A 148 -5.08 -5.84 3.71
CA ILE A 148 -5.95 -5.07 4.60
C ILE A 148 -5.26 -3.79 5.12
N ASP A 149 -3.93 -3.80 5.24
CA ASP A 149 -3.16 -2.65 5.70
C ASP A 149 -2.65 -1.83 4.51
N LYS A 150 -3.12 -0.59 4.42
CA LYS A 150 -2.71 0.36 3.37
C LYS A 150 -1.21 0.65 3.35
N GLN A 151 -0.59 0.72 4.53
CA GLN A 151 0.84 1.01 4.65
C GLN A 151 1.66 -0.16 4.13
N ALA A 152 1.33 -1.38 4.56
CA ALA A 152 2.01 -2.59 4.12
C ALA A 152 1.85 -2.82 2.61
N VAL A 153 0.64 -2.63 2.04
CA VAL A 153 0.38 -2.70 0.59
C VAL A 153 1.20 -1.65 -0.16
N GLY A 154 1.22 -0.40 0.33
CA GLY A 154 2.00 0.68 -0.27
C GLY A 154 3.50 0.42 -0.23
N GLN A 155 4.03 -0.03 0.90
CA GLN A 155 5.44 -0.36 1.07
C GLN A 155 5.87 -1.52 0.16
N MET A 156 5.06 -2.59 0.08
CA MET A 156 5.34 -3.72 -0.79
C MET A 156 5.37 -3.29 -2.26
N ALA A 157 4.40 -2.50 -2.70
CA ALA A 157 4.36 -1.96 -4.05
C ALA A 157 5.59 -1.09 -4.35
N ALA A 158 6.03 -0.27 -3.40
CA ALA A 158 7.25 0.54 -3.53
C ALA A 158 8.52 -0.32 -3.62
N VAL A 159 8.61 -1.41 -2.84
CA VAL A 159 9.72 -2.37 -2.92
C VAL A 159 9.79 -3.02 -4.30
N ILE A 160 8.65 -3.48 -4.84
CA ILE A 160 8.58 -4.08 -6.17
C ILE A 160 9.02 -3.08 -7.24
N ARG A 161 8.48 -1.86 -7.21
CA ARG A 161 8.85 -0.78 -8.12
C ARG A 161 10.35 -0.42 -8.02
N GLY A 162 10.89 -0.40 -6.81
CA GLY A 162 12.30 -0.10 -6.53
C GLY A 162 13.28 -1.13 -7.11
N LYS A 163 12.84 -2.37 -7.44
CA LYS A 163 13.71 -3.38 -8.06
C LYS A 163 14.20 -2.96 -9.44
N ARG A 164 13.40 -2.27 -10.21
CA ARG A 164 13.79 -1.60 -11.45
C ARG A 164 12.86 -0.44 -11.77
N PRO A 165 13.18 0.78 -11.31
CA PRO A 165 12.38 1.97 -11.62
C PRO A 165 12.30 2.21 -13.12
N PRO A 166 11.21 2.79 -13.62
CA PRO A 166 11.03 3.07 -15.04
C PRO A 166 12.07 4.10 -15.53
N GLU A 167 12.72 3.82 -16.64
CA GLU A 167 13.68 4.72 -17.24
C GLU A 167 12.97 5.80 -18.08
N PRO A 168 13.56 6.99 -18.23
CA PRO A 168 12.85 8.14 -18.83
C PRO A 168 12.81 8.14 -20.36
N TYR A 169 13.55 7.27 -21.07
CA TYR A 169 13.61 7.30 -22.52
C TYR A 169 12.58 6.41 -23.18
N HIS A 170 12.60 5.11 -22.88
CA HIS A 170 11.65 4.12 -23.42
C HIS A 170 10.59 3.72 -22.41
N GLY A 171 10.75 4.09 -21.14
CA GLY A 171 9.84 3.75 -20.05
C GLY A 171 9.95 2.29 -19.60
N LYS A 172 11.07 1.61 -19.88
CA LYS A 172 11.32 0.24 -19.41
C LYS A 172 11.53 0.22 -17.92
N GLY A 173 10.90 -0.72 -17.24
CA GLY A 173 10.97 -0.86 -15.79
C GLY A 173 9.62 -1.26 -15.18
N VAL A 174 9.51 -1.14 -13.88
CA VAL A 174 8.30 -1.36 -13.11
C VAL A 174 7.73 -0.01 -12.66
N LYS A 175 6.49 0.28 -13.03
CA LYS A 175 5.79 1.52 -12.66
C LYS A 175 4.44 1.19 -12.00
N TYR A 176 3.85 2.14 -11.29
CA TYR A 176 2.43 2.03 -10.92
C TYR A 176 1.54 2.16 -12.16
N ALA A 177 0.39 1.51 -12.16
CA ALA A 177 -0.55 1.58 -13.28
C ALA A 177 -1.03 3.02 -13.56
N ASP A 178 -1.16 3.81 -12.48
CA ASP A 178 -1.55 5.22 -12.52
C ASP A 178 -0.37 6.20 -12.70
N GLU A 179 0.88 5.69 -12.80
CA GLU A 179 2.09 6.52 -12.89
C GLU A 179 2.34 6.99 -14.34
N ARG A 180 2.38 8.30 -14.53
CA ARG A 180 2.78 8.91 -15.80
C ARG A 180 4.28 9.23 -15.80
N ILE A 181 5.04 8.51 -16.61
CA ILE A 181 6.47 8.75 -16.76
C ILE A 181 6.71 9.93 -17.72
N ARG A 182 7.43 10.96 -17.24
CA ARG A 182 7.89 12.06 -18.09
C ARG A 182 9.03 11.56 -18.96
N ARG A 183 8.74 11.27 -20.22
CA ARG A 183 9.75 10.81 -21.18
C ARG A 183 10.63 11.98 -21.65
N LYS A 184 11.91 11.67 -21.86
CA LYS A 184 12.90 12.58 -22.44
C LYS A 184 13.19 12.13 -23.87
N ALA A 185 13.46 13.07 -24.77
CA ALA A 185 14.02 12.75 -26.09
C ALA A 185 15.45 12.24 -25.92
N GLY A 186 15.79 11.14 -26.57
CA GLY A 186 17.16 10.66 -26.65
C GLY A 186 18.03 11.62 -27.47
N LYS A 187 19.36 11.46 -27.36
CA LYS A 187 20.30 12.19 -28.20
C LYS A 187 20.07 11.74 -29.64
N THR A 188 19.57 12.62 -30.51
CA THR A 188 19.61 12.39 -31.96
C THR A 188 21.04 12.43 -32.40
N GLY A 189 21.59 11.27 -32.74
CA GLY A 189 22.87 11.20 -33.47
C GLY A 189 22.67 11.87 -34.82
N LYS A 190 23.57 12.81 -35.17
CA LYS A 190 23.77 13.23 -36.55
C LYS A 190 24.51 12.13 -37.27
#